data_9b5161efa9f1a1dbc57eae457c6d2c20
#
_entry.id   9b5161efa9f1a1dbc57eae457c6d2c20
#
_cell.length_a   1.000
_cell.length_b   1.000
_cell.length_c   1.000
_cell.angle_alpha   90.00
_cell.angle_beta   90.00
_cell.angle_gamma   90.00
#
_symmetry.space_group_name_H-M   'P 1'
#
loop_
_entity.id
_entity.type
_entity.pdbx_description
1 polymer ?
#
loop_
_entity_poly.entity_id
_entity_poly.type
_entity_poly.pdbx_seq_one_letter_code
_entity_poly.pdbx_strand_id
1 'polypeptide(L)'
;MKKYPIFAIMIIAAMLLAACGAPTAAPTEAPATEAVATEAPASTEPVTLKIYLLDYTEDTISWLKSDINPAFEAAHPGVTVEITEGSWSGWDTTFSGFFAAGDGPDIINLGSEMNTLYGKSLADMDSYLGEAAWPEITNFGPALENAKYEGKLRGLPIFTAPRYVFCRTDLMEKGGWTTGTPNDFAQWVDFAKKLSIIDPATNSLTQQALVPVDSGSMADWQWWLLVYYSLGGQLYKADGTPNFDSPEALATTQFLLDMRQATYGPAVNAVGTLPTGQGSVIDVDDATAKDNGAVCLAHSGWAAPAFSRPIWSSVSIDPFYGDPTNFPNSKPVVLAFNDWLAVADYSKHKDLAADWLKLAFSKEANNRWNETMGLIPARNDSQ
;
A
#
# COMPACT_ATOMS: atom_id res chain seq x y z
N MET A 1 -21.91 22.05 47.99
CA MET A 1 -21.78 23.47 48.42
C MET A 1 -20.31 23.85 48.35
N LYS A 2 -19.90 24.69 47.40
CA LYS A 2 -18.79 25.65 47.46
C LYS A 2 -18.87 26.52 46.23
N LYS A 3 -19.15 27.80 46.50
CA LYS A 3 -19.32 28.91 45.58
C LYS A 3 -17.94 29.38 45.11
N TYR A 4 -17.79 29.75 43.86
CA TYR A 4 -16.71 30.63 43.38
C TYR A 4 -17.29 31.85 42.68
N PRO A 5 -16.74 33.05 42.94
CA PRO A 5 -17.37 34.29 42.61
C PRO A 5 -16.97 34.84 41.23
N ILE A 6 -17.90 35.60 40.71
CA ILE A 6 -17.87 36.53 39.59
C ILE A 6 -16.82 37.61 39.85
N PHE A 7 -15.77 37.69 39.05
CA PHE A 7 -14.96 38.91 38.88
C PHE A 7 -14.25 38.82 37.51
N ALA A 8 -14.72 39.56 36.54
CA ALA A 8 -13.99 40.19 35.44
C ALA A 8 -14.94 40.66 34.32
N ILE A 9 -15.79 41.64 34.64
CA ILE A 9 -16.41 42.50 33.62
C ILE A 9 -16.14 43.91 34.10
N MET A 10 -15.14 44.56 33.57
CA MET A 10 -14.96 46.00 33.49
C MET A 10 -13.52 46.29 33.04
N ILE A 11 -13.32 46.53 31.75
CA ILE A 11 -12.32 47.42 31.12
C ILE A 11 -12.52 47.30 29.61
N ILE A 12 -13.54 47.93 29.05
CA ILE A 12 -13.61 48.36 27.63
C ILE A 12 -14.59 49.55 27.62
N ALA A 13 -14.11 50.73 27.94
CA ALA A 13 -14.83 51.98 27.65
C ALA A 13 -13.88 53.16 27.92
N ALA A 14 -12.97 53.44 27.01
CA ALA A 14 -12.33 54.77 26.91
C ALA A 14 -11.38 54.76 25.72
N MET A 15 -11.83 55.21 24.55
CA MET A 15 -11.04 55.91 23.52
C MET A 15 -11.89 56.11 22.26
N LEU A 16 -12.83 57.03 22.38
CA LEU A 16 -13.45 57.72 21.26
C LEU A 16 -13.54 59.16 21.67
N LEU A 17 -12.73 60.02 21.11
CA LEU A 17 -13.04 61.45 20.85
C LEU A 17 -11.77 62.20 20.39
N ALA A 18 -12.00 63.04 19.36
CA ALA A 18 -11.14 64.05 18.74
C ALA A 18 -10.33 63.52 17.51
N ALA A 19 -10.46 64.10 16.32
CA ALA A 19 -10.66 65.52 16.02
C ALA A 19 -11.22 65.69 14.58
N CYS A 20 -12.16 66.61 14.44
CA CYS A 20 -12.50 67.34 13.21
C CYS A 20 -11.41 68.32 12.82
N GLY A 21 -10.97 68.34 11.57
CA GLY A 21 -10.14 69.42 10.97
C GLY A 21 -10.54 69.61 9.51
N ALA A 22 -10.85 70.86 9.13
CA ALA A 22 -11.46 71.32 7.91
C ALA A 22 -10.54 71.33 6.66
N PRO A 23 -11.06 71.45 5.42
CA PRO A 23 -10.38 71.13 4.17
C PRO A 23 -9.48 72.29 3.68
N THR A 24 -8.32 71.95 3.13
CA THR A 24 -7.43 72.84 2.41
C THR A 24 -7.31 72.33 0.95
N ALA A 25 -7.37 73.32 0.00
CA ALA A 25 -7.46 73.15 -1.45
C ALA A 25 -6.30 72.36 -2.08
N ALA A 26 -6.62 71.66 -3.15
CA ALA A 26 -5.72 70.88 -3.98
C ALA A 26 -4.77 71.72 -4.84
N PRO A 27 -3.54 71.22 -5.08
CA PRO A 27 -2.72 71.63 -6.21
C PRO A 27 -2.88 70.59 -7.39
N THR A 28 -2.86 71.16 -8.56
CA THR A 28 -2.99 70.56 -9.89
C THR A 28 -1.89 69.48 -10.14
N GLU A 29 -2.32 68.28 -10.56
CA GLU A 29 -1.47 67.16 -10.95
C GLU A 29 -0.72 67.42 -12.28
N ALA A 30 0.57 67.07 -12.27
CA ALA A 30 1.35 66.81 -13.48
C ALA A 30 1.27 65.28 -13.79
N PRO A 31 1.31 64.83 -15.06
CA PRO A 31 1.11 63.44 -15.42
C PRO A 31 2.27 62.55 -14.85
N ALA A 32 1.89 61.58 -14.02
CA ALA A 32 2.78 60.56 -13.52
C ALA A 32 3.07 59.54 -14.61
N THR A 33 4.35 59.38 -14.91
CA THR A 33 4.86 58.25 -15.66
C THR A 33 4.64 56.97 -14.79
N GLU A 34 3.83 56.03 -15.29
CA GLU A 34 3.69 54.73 -14.67
C GLU A 34 5.05 54.02 -14.61
N ALA A 35 5.65 53.93 -13.46
CA ALA A 35 6.72 53.01 -13.18
C ALA A 35 6.09 51.62 -13.05
N VAL A 36 6.42 50.74 -14.00
CA VAL A 36 6.14 49.30 -13.90
C VAL A 36 6.78 48.83 -12.60
N ALA A 37 5.96 48.53 -11.60
CA ALA A 37 6.40 47.91 -10.38
C ALA A 37 6.88 46.50 -10.76
N THR A 38 8.20 46.32 -10.78
CA THR A 38 8.79 44.98 -10.75
C THR A 38 8.40 44.39 -9.39
N GLU A 39 7.49 43.42 -9.40
CA GLU A 39 7.21 42.63 -8.20
C GLU A 39 8.53 42.06 -7.69
N ALA A 40 8.91 42.45 -6.49
CA ALA A 40 10.00 41.81 -5.79
C ALA A 40 9.63 40.33 -5.61
N PRO A 41 10.56 39.38 -5.84
CA PRO A 41 10.26 37.97 -5.63
C PRO A 41 9.76 37.81 -4.19
N ALA A 42 8.57 37.23 -4.04
CA ALA A 42 8.03 36.88 -2.74
C ALA A 42 9.08 36.03 -2.02
N SER A 43 9.51 36.45 -0.86
CA SER A 43 10.37 35.67 0.03
C SER A 43 9.53 34.47 0.48
N THR A 44 9.61 33.37 -0.23
CA THR A 44 9.00 32.12 0.20
C THR A 44 9.87 31.56 1.33
N GLU A 45 9.27 31.40 2.52
CA GLU A 45 9.94 30.63 3.58
C GLU A 45 10.27 29.23 3.03
N PRO A 46 11.43 28.65 3.40
CA PRO A 46 11.79 27.32 2.97
C PRO A 46 10.69 26.31 3.33
N VAL A 47 10.26 25.49 2.38
CA VAL A 47 9.23 24.48 2.57
C VAL A 47 9.88 23.10 2.52
N THR A 48 9.51 22.22 3.44
CA THR A 48 9.87 20.79 3.36
C THR A 48 8.62 19.98 3.03
N LEU A 49 8.61 19.36 1.86
CA LEU A 49 7.60 18.36 1.46
C LEU A 49 7.99 17.01 2.08
N LYS A 50 7.18 16.50 2.97
CA LYS A 50 7.44 15.28 3.71
C LYS A 50 6.70 14.10 3.11
N ILE A 51 7.43 13.01 2.84
CA ILE A 51 6.91 11.79 2.24
C ILE A 51 7.22 10.61 3.14
N TYR A 52 6.24 9.74 3.38
CA TYR A 52 6.40 8.52 4.16
C TYR A 52 6.17 7.31 3.26
N LEU A 53 7.19 6.46 3.13
CA LEU A 53 7.17 5.24 2.34
C LEU A 53 7.33 4.01 3.25
N LEU A 54 6.74 2.89 2.84
CA LEU A 54 6.80 1.62 3.56
C LEU A 54 7.76 0.67 2.84
N ASP A 55 8.73 0.12 3.56
CA ASP A 55 9.60 -1.04 3.22
C ASP A 55 9.84 -1.30 1.71
N TYR A 56 10.18 -0.27 0.92
CA TYR A 56 10.56 -0.46 -0.47
C TYR A 56 12.04 -0.83 -0.60
N THR A 57 12.42 -1.31 -1.79
CA THR A 57 13.82 -1.70 -2.04
C THR A 57 14.77 -0.51 -1.90
N GLU A 58 16.02 -0.79 -1.49
CA GLU A 58 17.06 0.23 -1.40
C GLU A 58 17.27 0.93 -2.75
N ASP A 59 17.16 0.20 -3.86
CA ASP A 59 17.27 0.75 -5.21
C ASP A 59 16.17 1.76 -5.51
N THR A 60 14.92 1.48 -5.08
CA THR A 60 13.79 2.40 -5.24
C THR A 60 14.01 3.67 -4.44
N ILE A 61 14.37 3.54 -3.17
CA ILE A 61 14.58 4.70 -2.29
C ILE A 61 15.78 5.55 -2.76
N SER A 62 16.87 4.89 -3.17
CA SER A 62 18.05 5.58 -3.70
C SER A 62 17.73 6.34 -4.97
N TRP A 63 16.98 5.75 -5.89
CA TRP A 63 16.54 6.41 -7.12
C TRP A 63 15.65 7.63 -6.84
N LEU A 64 14.69 7.53 -5.94
CA LEU A 64 13.84 8.67 -5.57
C LEU A 64 14.68 9.83 -5.01
N LYS A 65 15.66 9.51 -4.14
CA LYS A 65 16.54 10.50 -3.50
C LYS A 65 17.59 11.10 -4.45
N SER A 66 18.03 10.35 -5.47
CA SER A 66 19.07 10.82 -6.39
C SER A 66 18.56 11.48 -7.67
N ASP A 67 17.37 11.11 -8.12
CA ASP A 67 16.82 11.53 -9.42
C ASP A 67 15.55 12.37 -9.27
N ILE A 68 14.51 11.81 -8.63
CA ILE A 68 13.19 12.47 -8.56
C ILE A 68 13.22 13.70 -7.66
N ASN A 69 13.74 13.58 -6.43
CA ASN A 69 13.74 14.69 -5.49
C ASN A 69 14.59 15.87 -5.99
N PRO A 70 15.82 15.69 -6.48
CA PRO A 70 16.61 16.81 -7.02
C PRO A 70 15.98 17.46 -8.24
N ALA A 71 15.32 16.69 -9.12
CA ALA A 71 14.61 17.24 -10.28
C ALA A 71 13.40 18.09 -9.82
N PHE A 72 12.68 17.64 -8.81
CA PHE A 72 11.56 18.37 -8.22
C PHE A 72 12.02 19.66 -7.54
N GLU A 73 13.06 19.59 -6.70
CA GLU A 73 13.62 20.72 -5.96
C GLU A 73 14.20 21.79 -6.92
N ALA A 74 14.80 21.37 -8.02
CA ALA A 74 15.29 22.29 -9.05
C ALA A 74 14.15 23.06 -9.76
N ALA A 75 12.97 22.40 -9.91
CA ALA A 75 11.77 23.02 -10.48
C ALA A 75 11.01 23.90 -9.48
N HIS A 76 11.22 23.70 -8.16
CA HIS A 76 10.54 24.39 -7.07
C HIS A 76 11.54 25.05 -6.12
N PRO A 77 12.16 26.18 -6.49
CA PRO A 77 13.17 26.85 -5.65
C PRO A 77 12.63 27.19 -4.23
N GLY A 78 13.39 26.80 -3.21
CA GLY A 78 13.01 26.98 -1.80
C GLY A 78 12.21 25.80 -1.22
N VAL A 79 11.94 24.76 -2.01
CA VAL A 79 11.35 23.50 -1.54
C VAL A 79 12.46 22.44 -1.40
N THR A 80 12.38 21.65 -0.33
CA THR A 80 13.18 20.42 -0.14
C THR A 80 12.24 19.24 0.05
N VAL A 81 12.67 18.04 -0.35
CA VAL A 81 11.88 16.80 -0.20
C VAL A 81 12.55 15.89 0.83
N GLU A 82 11.79 15.50 1.84
CA GLU A 82 12.23 14.55 2.87
C GLU A 82 11.44 13.25 2.75
N ILE A 83 12.15 12.12 2.53
CA ILE A 83 11.57 10.78 2.54
C ILE A 83 11.93 10.10 3.86
N THR A 84 10.90 9.75 4.63
CA THR A 84 10.99 8.89 5.82
C THR A 84 10.51 7.49 5.45
N GLU A 85 11.29 6.49 5.84
CA GLU A 85 10.99 5.09 5.61
C GLU A 85 10.37 4.47 6.86
N GLY A 86 9.32 3.70 6.68
CA GLY A 86 8.64 2.95 7.73
C GLY A 86 8.50 1.48 7.38
N SER A 87 7.81 0.73 8.22
CA SER A 87 7.60 -0.70 8.04
C SER A 87 6.13 -1.06 7.89
N TRP A 88 5.86 -2.10 7.11
CA TRP A 88 4.56 -2.77 7.07
C TRP A 88 4.18 -3.41 8.42
N SER A 89 5.15 -3.57 9.34
CA SER A 89 4.87 -3.96 10.72
C SER A 89 4.56 -2.73 11.57
N GLY A 90 3.38 -2.68 12.21
CA GLY A 90 2.97 -1.57 13.08
C GLY A 90 2.56 -0.28 12.34
N TRP A 91 2.28 -0.36 11.05
CA TRP A 91 1.80 0.76 10.23
C TRP A 91 0.52 1.40 10.81
N ASP A 92 -0.37 0.57 11.37
CA ASP A 92 -1.65 1.00 11.95
C ASP A 92 -1.47 2.00 13.11
N THR A 93 -0.53 1.73 14.00
CA THR A 93 -0.16 2.64 15.09
C THR A 93 0.44 3.93 14.56
N THR A 94 1.35 3.83 13.58
CA THR A 94 2.03 4.98 12.97
C THR A 94 1.05 5.90 12.26
N PHE A 95 0.20 5.35 11.39
CA PHE A 95 -0.76 6.14 10.62
C PHE A 95 -1.87 6.73 11.51
N SER A 96 -2.37 5.94 12.47
CA SER A 96 -3.32 6.46 13.46
C SER A 96 -2.73 7.65 14.23
N GLY A 97 -1.43 7.63 14.52
CA GLY A 97 -0.72 8.76 15.14
C GLY A 97 -0.72 10.01 14.26
N PHE A 98 -0.36 9.90 12.99
CA PHE A 98 -0.36 11.03 12.05
C PHE A 98 -1.76 11.65 11.90
N PHE A 99 -2.77 10.82 11.64
CA PHE A 99 -4.13 11.31 11.41
C PHE A 99 -4.79 11.85 12.69
N ALA A 100 -4.52 11.27 13.86
CA ALA A 100 -5.04 11.77 15.13
C ALA A 100 -4.39 13.11 15.54
N ALA A 101 -3.11 13.29 15.24
CA ALA A 101 -2.41 14.54 15.50
C ALA A 101 -2.81 15.65 14.50
N GLY A 102 -3.29 15.30 13.31
CA GLY A 102 -3.48 16.22 12.20
C GLY A 102 -2.15 16.85 11.75
N ASP A 103 -1.06 16.13 11.94
CA ASP A 103 0.31 16.53 11.62
C ASP A 103 1.13 15.28 11.28
N GLY A 104 2.02 15.40 10.28
CA GLY A 104 2.84 14.32 9.80
C GLY A 104 3.31 14.55 8.37
N PRO A 105 3.54 13.45 7.61
CA PRO A 105 3.92 13.53 6.19
C PRO A 105 2.80 14.12 5.33
N ASP A 106 3.19 14.89 4.29
CA ASP A 106 2.27 15.42 3.29
C ASP A 106 1.76 14.32 2.36
N ILE A 107 2.65 13.39 1.99
CA ILE A 107 2.37 12.23 1.14
C ILE A 107 2.62 10.97 1.96
N ILE A 108 1.67 10.05 1.95
CA ILE A 108 1.71 8.81 2.72
C ILE A 108 1.47 7.63 1.79
N ASN A 109 2.33 6.61 1.89
CA ASN A 109 2.13 5.34 1.21
C ASN A 109 1.07 4.51 1.94
N LEU A 110 0.08 4.03 1.21
CA LEU A 110 -1.01 3.21 1.71
C LEU A 110 -1.18 1.95 0.85
N GLY A 111 -1.61 0.85 1.45
CA GLY A 111 -2.18 -0.28 0.74
C GLY A 111 -3.66 -0.01 0.38
N SER A 112 -4.17 -0.66 -0.65
CA SER A 112 -5.57 -0.49 -1.08
C SER A 112 -6.60 -0.83 0.00
N GLU A 113 -6.29 -1.77 0.88
CA GLU A 113 -7.10 -2.18 2.04
C GLU A 113 -7.23 -1.07 3.10
N MET A 114 -6.27 -0.16 3.17
CA MET A 114 -6.24 0.95 4.14
C MET A 114 -7.16 2.11 3.76
N ASN A 115 -7.67 2.12 2.52
CA ASN A 115 -8.53 3.19 2.01
C ASN A 115 -9.80 3.35 2.85
N THR A 116 -10.42 2.24 3.27
CA THR A 116 -11.61 2.25 4.13
C THR A 116 -11.33 2.88 5.50
N LEU A 117 -10.11 2.72 6.02
CA LEU A 117 -9.73 3.23 7.34
C LEU A 117 -9.42 4.73 7.30
N TYR A 118 -8.65 5.16 6.31
CA TYR A 118 -8.06 6.50 6.28
C TYR A 118 -8.60 7.41 5.18
N GLY A 119 -9.42 6.91 4.26
CA GLY A 119 -9.90 7.69 3.10
C GLY A 119 -10.53 9.04 3.44
N LYS A 120 -11.21 9.15 4.60
CA LYS A 120 -11.78 10.42 5.11
C LYS A 120 -10.73 11.45 5.53
N SER A 121 -9.53 10.99 5.89
CA SER A 121 -8.43 11.83 6.37
C SER A 121 -7.47 12.21 5.24
N LEU A 122 -7.81 11.85 4.00
CA LEU A 122 -7.04 12.14 2.81
C LEU A 122 -7.65 13.29 2.01
N ALA A 123 -6.81 14.10 1.40
CA ALA A 123 -7.21 15.24 0.61
C ALA A 123 -7.99 14.85 -0.65
N ASP A 124 -8.96 15.67 -1.05
CA ASP A 124 -9.58 15.61 -2.37
C ASP A 124 -8.58 16.16 -3.40
N MET A 125 -8.08 15.30 -4.26
CA MET A 125 -7.07 15.63 -5.26
C MET A 125 -7.62 15.81 -6.68
N ASP A 126 -8.95 15.77 -6.87
CA ASP A 126 -9.58 15.92 -8.20
C ASP A 126 -9.15 17.20 -8.93
N SER A 127 -9.03 18.32 -8.20
CA SER A 127 -8.62 19.61 -8.78
C SER A 127 -7.13 19.69 -9.13
N TYR A 128 -6.30 18.82 -8.59
CA TYR A 128 -4.84 18.79 -8.77
C TYR A 128 -4.38 17.70 -9.73
N LEU A 129 -5.01 16.52 -9.65
CA LEU A 129 -4.61 15.30 -10.34
C LEU A 129 -5.69 14.77 -11.29
N GLY A 130 -6.91 15.32 -11.28
CA GLY A 130 -7.98 14.92 -12.19
C GLY A 130 -7.64 15.23 -13.66
N GLU A 131 -8.39 14.64 -14.60
CA GLU A 131 -8.12 14.72 -16.04
C GLU A 131 -7.96 16.15 -16.57
N ALA A 132 -8.71 17.10 -16.05
CA ALA A 132 -8.62 18.51 -16.44
C ALA A 132 -7.29 19.16 -16.03
N ALA A 133 -6.70 18.74 -14.91
CA ALA A 133 -5.45 19.26 -14.39
C ALA A 133 -4.23 18.48 -14.87
N TRP A 134 -4.40 17.18 -15.09
CA TRP A 134 -3.36 16.26 -15.53
C TRP A 134 -3.93 15.16 -16.42
N PRO A 135 -4.00 15.39 -17.75
CA PRO A 135 -4.61 14.43 -18.68
C PRO A 135 -4.00 13.02 -18.66
N GLU A 136 -2.74 12.90 -18.25
CA GLU A 136 -2.06 11.61 -18.15
C GLU A 136 -2.67 10.67 -17.10
N ILE A 137 -3.51 11.17 -16.18
CA ILE A 137 -4.22 10.35 -15.20
C ILE A 137 -5.04 9.23 -15.84
N THR A 138 -5.51 9.43 -17.07
CA THR A 138 -6.28 8.43 -17.82
C THR A 138 -5.49 7.18 -18.18
N ASN A 139 -4.16 7.24 -18.10
CA ASN A 139 -3.29 6.09 -18.34
C ASN A 139 -3.25 5.08 -17.16
N PHE A 140 -3.79 5.42 -15.98
CA PHE A 140 -3.79 4.50 -14.84
C PHE A 140 -4.89 3.42 -14.87
N GLY A 141 -5.87 3.56 -15.72
CA GLY A 141 -6.92 2.57 -15.90
C GLY A 141 -7.62 2.12 -14.60
N PRO A 142 -7.95 0.82 -14.47
CA PRO A 142 -8.68 0.31 -13.30
C PRO A 142 -7.93 0.45 -11.97
N ALA A 143 -6.59 0.50 -11.99
CA ALA A 143 -5.79 0.67 -10.77
C ALA A 143 -6.11 1.97 -10.03
N LEU A 144 -6.55 3.01 -10.76
CA LEU A 144 -6.91 4.30 -10.20
C LEU A 144 -8.11 4.23 -9.24
N GLU A 145 -9.02 3.26 -9.43
CA GLU A 145 -10.19 3.12 -8.56
C GLU A 145 -9.79 2.81 -7.11
N ASN A 146 -8.66 2.14 -6.90
CA ASN A 146 -8.15 1.84 -5.55
C ASN A 146 -7.62 3.10 -4.82
N ALA A 147 -7.28 4.16 -5.56
CA ALA A 147 -6.85 5.44 -5.01
C ALA A 147 -8.00 6.45 -4.83
N LYS A 148 -9.26 6.00 -4.96
CA LYS A 148 -10.45 6.81 -4.73
C LYS A 148 -11.15 6.44 -3.44
N TYR A 149 -11.66 7.44 -2.74
CA TYR A 149 -12.55 7.27 -1.60
C TYR A 149 -13.81 8.12 -1.80
N GLU A 150 -14.99 7.49 -1.69
CA GLU A 150 -16.30 8.12 -1.97
C GLU A 150 -16.33 8.82 -3.35
N GLY A 151 -15.72 8.18 -4.36
CA GLY A 151 -15.65 8.67 -5.74
C GLY A 151 -14.64 9.81 -5.97
N LYS A 152 -13.91 10.23 -4.95
CA LYS A 152 -12.91 11.30 -5.01
C LYS A 152 -11.51 10.74 -5.04
N LEU A 153 -10.67 11.26 -5.93
CA LEU A 153 -9.27 10.91 -6.02
C LEU A 153 -8.51 11.38 -4.77
N ARG A 154 -7.68 10.50 -4.20
CA ARG A 154 -6.91 10.77 -2.98
C ARG A 154 -5.41 10.73 -3.19
N GLY A 155 -4.95 10.19 -4.32
CA GLY A 155 -3.56 9.99 -4.68
C GLY A 155 -3.41 9.18 -5.95
N LEU A 156 -2.27 8.52 -6.13
CA LEU A 156 -1.95 7.74 -7.33
C LEU A 156 -1.46 6.33 -6.98
N PRO A 157 -1.90 5.29 -7.72
CA PRO A 157 -1.42 3.93 -7.53
C PRO A 157 -0.01 3.78 -8.08
N ILE A 158 0.86 3.11 -7.33
CA ILE A 158 2.26 2.85 -7.72
C ILE A 158 2.31 1.66 -8.68
N PHE A 159 1.66 0.55 -8.28
CA PHE A 159 1.69 -0.72 -8.99
C PHE A 159 0.44 -1.53 -8.74
N THR A 160 0.30 -2.61 -9.48
CA THR A 160 -0.66 -3.69 -9.23
C THR A 160 0.11 -4.93 -8.78
N ALA A 161 -0.24 -5.47 -7.61
CA ALA A 161 0.41 -6.63 -7.00
C ALA A 161 -0.57 -7.82 -6.89
N PRO A 162 -0.76 -8.61 -7.96
CA PRO A 162 -1.64 -9.76 -7.94
C PRO A 162 -1.06 -10.89 -7.07
N ARG A 163 -1.92 -11.55 -6.31
CA ARG A 163 -1.61 -12.73 -5.51
C ARG A 163 -1.89 -13.98 -6.33
N TYR A 164 -0.85 -14.49 -6.98
CA TYR A 164 -0.84 -15.81 -7.58
C TYR A 164 -0.30 -16.85 -6.59
N VAL A 165 -0.57 -18.12 -6.87
CA VAL A 165 0.13 -19.23 -6.22
C VAL A 165 1.31 -19.62 -7.09
N PHE A 166 2.52 -19.43 -6.56
CA PHE A 166 3.78 -19.82 -7.19
C PHE A 166 4.23 -21.13 -6.57
N CYS A 167 4.36 -22.19 -7.37
CA CYS A 167 4.76 -23.52 -6.88
C CYS A 167 6.03 -24.03 -7.55
N ARG A 168 6.96 -24.51 -6.73
CA ARG A 168 8.19 -25.20 -7.15
C ARG A 168 7.84 -26.61 -7.63
N THR A 169 7.73 -26.81 -8.95
CA THR A 169 7.40 -28.10 -9.56
C THR A 169 8.45 -29.18 -9.28
N ASP A 170 9.72 -28.80 -9.17
CA ASP A 170 10.81 -29.69 -8.79
C ASP A 170 10.66 -30.24 -7.36
N LEU A 171 10.24 -29.41 -6.39
CA LEU A 171 9.96 -29.87 -5.02
C LEU A 171 8.67 -30.69 -4.94
N MET A 172 7.67 -30.36 -5.74
CA MET A 172 6.45 -31.13 -5.86
C MET A 172 6.76 -32.56 -6.36
N GLU A 173 7.52 -32.69 -7.46
CA GLU A 173 7.94 -33.96 -8.03
C GLU A 173 8.82 -34.75 -7.05
N LYS A 174 9.81 -34.13 -6.42
CA LYS A 174 10.67 -34.73 -5.40
C LYS A 174 9.86 -35.30 -4.24
N GLY A 175 8.79 -34.61 -3.83
CA GLY A 175 7.86 -35.07 -2.80
C GLY A 175 6.81 -36.05 -3.31
N GLY A 176 6.84 -36.42 -4.62
CA GLY A 176 5.93 -37.38 -5.25
C GLY A 176 4.53 -36.81 -5.51
N TRP A 177 4.41 -35.50 -5.66
CA TRP A 177 3.19 -34.84 -6.09
C TRP A 177 3.30 -34.48 -7.59
N THR A 178 2.51 -35.12 -8.43
CA THR A 178 2.63 -35.04 -9.89
C THR A 178 1.37 -34.55 -10.59
N THR A 179 0.37 -34.11 -9.85
CA THR A 179 -0.95 -33.71 -10.40
C THR A 179 -1.09 -32.22 -10.68
N GLY A 180 0.02 -31.46 -10.58
CA GLY A 180 0.00 -30.00 -10.71
C GLY A 180 -0.44 -29.31 -9.42
N THR A 181 -0.63 -27.99 -9.49
CA THR A 181 -1.11 -27.18 -8.37
C THR A 181 -2.49 -27.68 -7.92
N PRO A 182 -2.71 -27.86 -6.58
CA PRO A 182 -4.02 -28.28 -6.07
C PRO A 182 -5.16 -27.36 -6.52
N ASN A 183 -6.30 -27.94 -6.85
CA ASN A 183 -7.45 -27.23 -7.42
C ASN A 183 -8.73 -27.32 -6.58
N ASP A 184 -8.65 -27.87 -5.38
CA ASP A 184 -9.69 -27.86 -4.35
C ASP A 184 -9.09 -27.93 -2.94
N PHE A 185 -9.91 -27.70 -1.92
CA PHE A 185 -9.47 -27.68 -0.52
C PHE A 185 -8.93 -29.02 -0.02
N ALA A 186 -9.53 -30.13 -0.44
CA ALA A 186 -9.10 -31.46 -0.02
C ALA A 186 -7.69 -31.75 -0.57
N GLN A 187 -7.45 -31.42 -1.84
CA GLN A 187 -6.13 -31.55 -2.45
C GLN A 187 -5.08 -30.65 -1.78
N TRP A 188 -5.42 -29.41 -1.41
CA TRP A 188 -4.51 -28.54 -0.65
C TRP A 188 -4.12 -29.12 0.71
N VAL A 189 -5.08 -29.68 1.43
CA VAL A 189 -4.81 -30.34 2.72
C VAL A 189 -3.93 -31.57 2.55
N ASP A 190 -4.18 -32.41 1.53
CA ASP A 190 -3.35 -33.58 1.22
C ASP A 190 -1.95 -33.17 0.73
N PHE A 191 -1.86 -32.10 -0.05
CA PHE A 191 -0.61 -31.48 -0.46
C PHE A 191 0.21 -31.04 0.76
N ALA A 192 -0.42 -30.34 1.71
CA ALA A 192 0.23 -29.89 2.93
C ALA A 192 0.76 -31.07 3.76
N LYS A 193 -0.03 -32.12 3.95
CA LYS A 193 0.40 -33.35 4.67
C LYS A 193 1.58 -34.03 4.00
N LYS A 194 1.58 -34.04 2.67
CA LYS A 194 2.58 -34.79 1.90
C LYS A 194 3.90 -34.05 1.75
N LEU A 195 3.84 -32.72 1.60
CA LEU A 195 5.00 -31.90 1.22
C LEU A 195 5.55 -31.04 2.35
N SER A 196 4.87 -30.95 3.49
CA SER A 196 5.45 -30.34 4.68
C SER A 196 6.35 -31.35 5.38
N ILE A 197 7.56 -30.94 5.75
CA ILE A 197 8.55 -31.80 6.38
C ILE A 197 8.94 -31.22 7.74
N ILE A 198 8.71 -32.01 8.79
CA ILE A 198 9.12 -31.69 10.16
C ILE A 198 10.30 -32.58 10.51
N ASP A 199 11.40 -32.01 10.95
CA ASP A 199 12.53 -32.73 11.53
C ASP A 199 12.11 -33.36 12.87
N PRO A 200 12.08 -34.69 12.99
CA PRO A 200 11.64 -35.34 14.21
C PRO A 200 12.63 -35.14 15.39
N ALA A 201 13.89 -34.79 15.12
CA ALA A 201 14.89 -34.59 16.16
C ALA A 201 14.73 -33.20 16.81
N THR A 202 14.35 -32.19 16.05
CA THR A 202 14.25 -30.80 16.51
C THR A 202 12.82 -30.34 16.67
N ASN A 203 11.86 -31.08 16.12
CA ASN A 203 10.46 -30.69 15.96
C ASN A 203 10.29 -29.37 15.18
N SER A 204 11.22 -29.08 14.27
CA SER A 204 11.23 -27.89 13.43
C SER A 204 10.72 -28.20 12.05
N LEU A 205 9.94 -27.29 11.47
CA LEU A 205 9.50 -27.38 10.07
C LEU A 205 10.70 -27.05 9.16
N THR A 206 11.09 -28.01 8.30
CA THR A 206 12.21 -27.86 7.38
C THR A 206 11.76 -27.64 5.93
N GLN A 207 10.53 -28.02 5.60
CA GLN A 207 9.87 -27.67 4.34
C GLN A 207 8.41 -27.37 4.59
N GLN A 208 7.92 -26.27 4.06
CA GLN A 208 6.52 -25.85 4.14
C GLN A 208 5.84 -26.02 2.79
N ALA A 209 4.70 -26.70 2.76
CA ALA A 209 3.97 -26.93 1.50
C ALA A 209 3.43 -25.61 0.90
N LEU A 210 2.84 -24.77 1.72
CA LEU A 210 2.26 -23.49 1.28
C LEU A 210 2.51 -22.39 2.32
N VAL A 211 3.01 -21.25 1.86
CA VAL A 211 3.21 -20.02 2.66
C VAL A 211 2.27 -18.91 2.11
N PRO A 212 1.69 -18.06 2.92
CA PRO A 212 1.64 -18.11 4.38
C PRO A 212 0.48 -18.97 4.87
N VAL A 213 0.73 -19.87 5.79
CA VAL A 213 -0.33 -20.57 6.53
C VAL A 213 -0.57 -19.92 7.90
N ASP A 214 0.46 -19.27 8.43
CA ASP A 214 0.42 -18.56 9.71
C ASP A 214 1.70 -17.72 9.83
N SER A 215 1.62 -16.45 9.49
CA SER A 215 2.76 -15.53 9.52
C SER A 215 2.63 -14.45 10.60
N GLY A 216 1.43 -14.27 11.16
CA GLY A 216 1.12 -13.19 12.11
C GLY A 216 1.20 -11.80 11.50
N SER A 217 1.03 -11.68 10.18
CA SER A 217 1.17 -10.44 9.42
C SER A 217 -0.08 -10.08 8.61
N MET A 218 -0.06 -8.92 7.94
CA MET A 218 -1.07 -8.52 6.96
C MET A 218 -1.28 -9.59 5.87
N ALA A 219 -0.25 -10.36 5.54
CA ALA A 219 -0.33 -11.44 4.56
C ALA A 219 -1.38 -12.51 4.94
N ASP A 220 -1.60 -12.78 6.23
CA ASP A 220 -2.62 -13.73 6.69
C ASP A 220 -4.03 -13.28 6.35
N TRP A 221 -4.30 -11.98 6.53
CA TRP A 221 -5.58 -11.37 6.13
C TRP A 221 -5.78 -11.42 4.62
N GLN A 222 -4.77 -11.08 3.84
CA GLN A 222 -4.82 -11.14 2.37
C GLN A 222 -5.03 -12.57 1.88
N TRP A 223 -4.41 -13.54 2.56
CA TRP A 223 -4.60 -14.95 2.29
C TRP A 223 -6.03 -15.42 2.64
N TRP A 224 -6.56 -15.01 3.79
CA TRP A 224 -7.95 -15.28 4.15
C TRP A 224 -8.92 -14.72 3.11
N LEU A 225 -8.71 -13.51 2.64
CA LEU A 225 -9.51 -12.89 1.58
C LEU A 225 -9.44 -13.67 0.26
N LEU A 226 -8.25 -14.10 -0.15
CA LEU A 226 -8.06 -14.88 -1.38
C LEU A 226 -8.89 -16.17 -1.33
N VAL A 227 -8.82 -16.89 -0.21
CA VAL A 227 -9.60 -18.12 0.00
C VAL A 227 -11.10 -17.82 0.05
N TYR A 228 -11.51 -16.78 0.78
CA TYR A 228 -12.91 -16.39 0.94
C TYR A 228 -13.56 -16.03 -0.41
N TYR A 229 -12.89 -15.21 -1.21
CA TYR A 229 -13.39 -14.85 -2.54
C TYR A 229 -13.37 -16.03 -3.52
N SER A 230 -12.47 -16.99 -3.35
CA SER A 230 -12.45 -18.19 -4.19
C SER A 230 -13.68 -19.08 -3.98
N LEU A 231 -14.35 -18.97 -2.82
CA LEU A 231 -15.62 -19.63 -2.55
C LEU A 231 -16.85 -18.84 -3.04
N GLY A 232 -16.66 -17.64 -3.56
CA GLY A 232 -17.72 -16.71 -3.94
C GLY A 232 -18.20 -15.83 -2.79
N GLY A 233 -17.44 -15.73 -1.70
CA GLY A 233 -17.75 -14.91 -0.55
C GLY A 233 -17.87 -13.42 -0.88
N GLN A 234 -18.66 -12.70 -0.07
CA GLN A 234 -18.88 -11.25 -0.17
C GLN A 234 -18.64 -10.64 1.19
N LEU A 235 -17.70 -9.68 1.29
CA LEU A 235 -17.29 -9.06 2.57
C LEU A 235 -18.43 -8.37 3.31
N TYR A 236 -19.38 -7.84 2.58
CA TYR A 236 -20.53 -7.12 3.13
C TYR A 236 -21.85 -7.73 2.66
N LYS A 237 -22.83 -7.77 3.56
CA LYS A 237 -24.22 -8.08 3.25
C LYS A 237 -24.85 -6.93 2.44
N ALA A 238 -26.04 -7.16 1.87
CA ALA A 238 -26.76 -6.15 1.10
C ALA A 238 -27.11 -4.88 1.90
N ASP A 239 -27.17 -4.98 3.22
CA ASP A 239 -27.40 -3.87 4.14
C ASP A 239 -26.13 -3.13 4.56
N GLY A 240 -24.95 -3.51 4.01
CA GLY A 240 -23.65 -2.91 4.31
C GLY A 240 -22.98 -3.44 5.58
N THR A 241 -23.58 -4.39 6.29
CA THR A 241 -22.96 -5.00 7.47
C THR A 241 -21.92 -6.06 7.06
N PRO A 242 -20.86 -6.27 7.87
CA PRO A 242 -19.87 -7.33 7.61
C PRO A 242 -20.50 -8.72 7.50
N ASN A 243 -19.98 -9.56 6.61
CA ASN A 243 -20.49 -10.89 6.29
C ASN A 243 -19.52 -12.01 6.67
N PHE A 244 -18.96 -11.95 7.89
CA PHE A 244 -18.02 -12.95 8.40
C PHE A 244 -18.69 -14.17 9.05
N ASP A 245 -20.01 -14.20 9.09
CA ASP A 245 -20.83 -15.32 9.58
C ASP A 245 -21.43 -16.17 8.44
N SER A 246 -21.02 -15.92 7.20
CA SER A 246 -21.48 -16.69 6.04
C SER A 246 -20.89 -18.09 6.00
N PRO A 247 -21.51 -19.05 5.31
CA PRO A 247 -20.95 -20.38 5.09
C PRO A 247 -19.55 -20.34 4.47
N GLU A 248 -19.30 -19.42 3.53
CA GLU A 248 -18.01 -19.23 2.88
C GLU A 248 -16.95 -18.74 3.88
N ALA A 249 -17.29 -17.84 4.80
CA ALA A 249 -16.38 -17.34 5.82
C ALA A 249 -15.99 -18.46 6.83
N LEU A 250 -16.97 -19.25 7.24
CA LEU A 250 -16.73 -20.39 8.13
C LEU A 250 -15.85 -21.45 7.44
N ALA A 251 -16.16 -21.79 6.18
CA ALA A 251 -15.39 -22.75 5.40
C ALA A 251 -13.96 -22.26 5.14
N THR A 252 -13.76 -20.97 4.85
CA THR A 252 -12.44 -20.35 4.74
C THR A 252 -11.62 -20.53 6.00
N THR A 253 -12.21 -20.19 7.14
CA THR A 253 -11.52 -20.31 8.45
C THR A 253 -11.21 -21.78 8.77
N GLN A 254 -12.13 -22.69 8.51
CA GLN A 254 -11.90 -24.12 8.71
C GLN A 254 -10.79 -24.65 7.81
N PHE A 255 -10.79 -24.26 6.53
CA PHE A 255 -9.73 -24.64 5.59
C PHE A 255 -8.34 -24.19 6.07
N LEU A 256 -8.21 -22.96 6.56
CA LEU A 256 -6.94 -22.45 7.08
C LEU A 256 -6.49 -23.21 8.33
N LEU A 257 -7.43 -23.60 9.21
CA LEU A 257 -7.12 -24.46 10.36
C LEU A 257 -6.67 -25.86 9.92
N ASP A 258 -7.33 -26.46 8.92
CA ASP A 258 -6.97 -27.76 8.38
C ASP A 258 -5.60 -27.72 7.70
N MET A 259 -5.30 -26.66 6.95
CA MET A 259 -3.99 -26.41 6.36
C MET A 259 -2.89 -26.28 7.45
N ARG A 260 -3.18 -25.52 8.50
CA ARG A 260 -2.28 -25.39 9.64
C ARG A 260 -2.02 -26.76 10.29
N GLN A 261 -3.04 -27.53 10.58
CA GLN A 261 -2.92 -28.87 11.15
C GLN A 261 -2.18 -29.82 10.23
N ALA A 262 -2.43 -29.74 8.91
CA ALA A 262 -1.78 -30.56 7.91
C ALA A 262 -0.28 -30.24 7.76
N THR A 263 0.07 -28.94 7.84
CA THR A 263 1.45 -28.46 7.74
C THR A 263 2.29 -28.79 8.97
N TYR A 264 1.77 -28.50 10.15
CA TYR A 264 2.53 -28.59 11.41
C TYR A 264 2.32 -29.93 12.16
N GLY A 265 1.20 -30.63 11.92
CA GLY A 265 0.87 -31.86 12.60
C GLY A 265 1.03 -31.74 14.13
N PRO A 266 1.85 -32.59 14.76
CA PRO A 266 2.11 -32.54 16.21
C PRO A 266 2.83 -31.27 16.66
N ALA A 267 3.54 -30.58 15.75
CA ALA A 267 4.26 -29.34 16.01
C ALA A 267 3.39 -28.08 15.86
N VAL A 268 2.08 -28.21 15.78
CA VAL A 268 1.12 -27.13 15.54
C VAL A 268 1.28 -25.91 16.48
N ASN A 269 1.83 -26.11 17.67
CA ASN A 269 2.08 -25.04 18.64
C ASN A 269 3.54 -24.50 18.59
N ALA A 270 4.39 -25.04 17.71
CA ALA A 270 5.77 -24.60 17.54
C ALA A 270 5.87 -23.41 16.54
N VAL A 271 4.92 -22.51 16.60
CA VAL A 271 4.87 -21.29 15.78
C VAL A 271 6.10 -20.44 16.07
N GLY A 272 6.82 -20.03 15.04
CA GLY A 272 8.04 -19.21 15.14
C GLY A 272 9.34 -19.94 14.78
N THR A 273 9.28 -21.25 14.48
CA THR A 273 10.42 -22.02 13.94
C THR A 273 10.34 -22.21 12.41
N LEU A 274 9.52 -21.41 11.72
CA LEU A 274 9.43 -21.46 10.26
C LEU A 274 10.78 -21.00 9.69
N PRO A 275 11.46 -21.87 8.91
CA PRO A 275 12.80 -21.54 8.43
C PRO A 275 12.80 -20.45 7.38
N THR A 276 11.61 -19.95 6.96
CA THR A 276 11.59 -19.16 5.77
C THR A 276 10.54 -18.07 5.83
N GLY A 277 11.01 -16.85 5.74
CA GLY A 277 10.21 -15.73 5.27
C GLY A 277 9.74 -15.95 3.82
N GLN A 278 8.97 -15.02 3.32
CA GLN A 278 8.43 -15.01 1.96
C GLN A 278 9.50 -15.14 0.85
N GLY A 279 10.78 -14.89 1.15
CA GLY A 279 11.89 -14.99 0.21
C GLY A 279 12.27 -16.41 -0.23
N SER A 280 11.92 -17.45 0.52
CA SER A 280 12.50 -18.79 0.30
C SER A 280 12.03 -19.53 -0.95
N VAL A 281 10.86 -19.23 -1.49
CA VAL A 281 10.43 -19.77 -2.79
C VAL A 281 11.08 -19.00 -3.94
N ILE A 282 11.36 -17.74 -3.69
CA ILE A 282 11.81 -16.76 -4.68
C ILE A 282 13.33 -16.60 -4.64
N ASP A 283 13.93 -16.69 -3.44
CA ASP A 283 15.36 -16.47 -3.22
C ASP A 283 16.13 -17.79 -3.32
N VAL A 284 16.30 -18.23 -4.56
CA VAL A 284 16.82 -19.56 -4.89
C VAL A 284 18.35 -19.63 -4.93
N ASP A 285 19.03 -18.50 -4.75
CA ASP A 285 20.49 -18.45 -4.69
C ASP A 285 21.02 -18.76 -3.31
N ASP A 286 20.17 -18.77 -2.29
CA ASP A 286 20.55 -19.28 -0.99
C ASP A 286 20.57 -20.81 -1.02
N ALA A 287 21.76 -21.38 -0.79
CA ALA A 287 21.95 -22.84 -0.74
C ALA A 287 21.03 -23.51 0.29
N THR A 288 20.64 -22.78 1.32
CA THR A 288 19.73 -23.22 2.39
C THR A 288 18.28 -23.28 1.89
N ALA A 289 17.85 -22.30 1.07
CA ALA A 289 16.52 -22.25 0.48
C ALA A 289 16.34 -23.28 -0.64
N LYS A 290 17.42 -23.73 -1.27
CA LYS A 290 17.41 -24.68 -2.35
C LYS A 290 16.89 -26.05 -1.95
N ASP A 291 17.17 -26.49 -0.72
CA ASP A 291 16.81 -27.83 -0.24
C ASP A 291 15.71 -27.82 0.83
N ASN A 292 15.45 -26.70 1.47
CA ASN A 292 14.58 -26.55 2.65
C ASN A 292 13.70 -25.32 2.50
N GLY A 293 12.85 -25.25 1.51
CA GLY A 293 12.02 -24.06 1.27
C GLY A 293 10.53 -24.33 1.31
N ALA A 294 9.76 -23.30 1.07
CA ALA A 294 8.35 -23.45 0.76
C ALA A 294 8.19 -24.06 -0.62
N VAL A 295 7.24 -25.00 -0.75
CA VAL A 295 6.91 -25.61 -2.04
C VAL A 295 6.05 -24.63 -2.85
N CYS A 296 5.04 -24.01 -2.21
CA CYS A 296 4.19 -22.99 -2.81
C CYS A 296 4.14 -21.73 -1.97
N LEU A 297 3.93 -20.60 -2.62
CA LEU A 297 3.76 -19.27 -2.02
C LEU A 297 2.59 -18.56 -2.70
N ALA A 298 1.62 -18.09 -1.92
CA ALA A 298 0.58 -17.20 -2.42
C ALA A 298 1.03 -15.74 -2.23
N HIS A 299 1.66 -15.17 -3.24
CA HIS A 299 2.24 -13.82 -3.16
C HIS A 299 2.14 -13.05 -4.47
N SER A 300 2.50 -11.75 -4.40
CA SER A 300 2.65 -10.89 -5.57
C SER A 300 3.99 -11.11 -6.28
N GLY A 301 4.11 -10.53 -7.45
CA GLY A 301 5.26 -10.63 -8.34
C GLY A 301 6.57 -9.98 -7.89
N TRP A 302 6.87 -9.92 -6.58
CA TRP A 302 8.21 -9.62 -6.04
C TRP A 302 9.32 -10.43 -6.70
N ALA A 303 8.90 -11.45 -7.41
CA ALA A 303 9.73 -12.38 -8.12
C ALA A 303 10.25 -11.87 -9.47
N ALA A 304 9.78 -10.76 -10.02
CA ALA A 304 10.14 -10.37 -11.38
C ALA A 304 11.66 -10.22 -11.60
N PRO A 305 12.47 -9.63 -10.68
CA PRO A 305 13.91 -9.66 -10.81
C PRO A 305 14.51 -11.08 -10.78
N ALA A 306 13.79 -12.02 -10.17
CA ALA A 306 14.19 -13.41 -10.09
C ALA A 306 13.77 -14.24 -11.30
N PHE A 307 12.85 -13.78 -12.15
CA PHE A 307 12.36 -14.53 -13.33
C PHE A 307 13.44 -14.88 -14.35
N SER A 308 14.55 -14.17 -14.37
CA SER A 308 15.71 -14.51 -15.19
C SER A 308 16.52 -15.70 -14.65
N ARG A 309 16.25 -16.17 -13.43
CA ARG A 309 16.99 -17.26 -12.80
C ARG A 309 16.51 -18.62 -13.31
N PRO A 310 17.42 -19.59 -13.51
CA PRO A 310 17.07 -20.92 -14.09
C PRO A 310 15.98 -21.66 -13.34
N ILE A 311 15.84 -21.45 -12.01
CA ILE A 311 14.82 -22.12 -11.19
C ILE A 311 13.39 -21.79 -11.63
N TRP A 312 13.16 -20.64 -12.24
CA TRP A 312 11.83 -20.24 -12.70
C TRP A 312 11.28 -21.13 -13.82
N SER A 313 12.14 -21.90 -14.49
CA SER A 313 11.70 -22.97 -15.40
C SER A 313 10.98 -24.12 -14.67
N SER A 314 11.14 -24.20 -13.35
CA SER A 314 10.51 -25.17 -12.46
C SER A 314 9.48 -24.54 -11.53
N VAL A 315 8.89 -23.40 -11.90
CA VAL A 315 7.83 -22.73 -11.14
C VAL A 315 6.55 -22.68 -11.96
N SER A 316 5.45 -23.20 -11.40
CA SER A 316 4.11 -22.92 -11.92
C SER A 316 3.55 -21.65 -11.28
N ILE A 317 2.71 -20.91 -12.04
CA ILE A 317 2.04 -19.70 -11.60
C ILE A 317 0.56 -19.87 -11.86
N ASP A 318 -0.22 -20.06 -10.82
CA ASP A 318 -1.63 -20.42 -10.91
C ASP A 318 -2.51 -19.48 -10.08
N PRO A 319 -3.79 -19.28 -10.46
CA PRO A 319 -4.77 -18.70 -9.56
C PRO A 319 -5.01 -19.64 -8.38
N PHE A 320 -5.51 -19.08 -7.26
CA PHE A 320 -5.98 -19.91 -6.17
C PHE A 320 -7.35 -20.52 -6.51
N TYR A 321 -7.48 -21.82 -6.36
CA TYR A 321 -8.72 -22.55 -6.57
C TYR A 321 -9.41 -22.84 -5.24
N GLY A 322 -10.70 -22.53 -5.17
CA GLY A 322 -11.54 -22.78 -4.00
C GLY A 322 -12.10 -24.22 -3.96
N ASP A 323 -13.37 -24.36 -3.56
CA ASP A 323 -14.05 -25.64 -3.40
C ASP A 323 -15.34 -25.69 -4.22
N PRO A 324 -15.30 -25.98 -5.52
CA PRO A 324 -16.48 -25.99 -6.38
C PRO A 324 -17.47 -27.13 -6.03
N THR A 325 -17.01 -28.15 -5.31
CA THR A 325 -17.86 -29.29 -4.89
C THR A 325 -18.88 -28.86 -3.84
N ASN A 326 -18.45 -28.09 -2.86
CA ASN A 326 -19.29 -27.66 -1.75
C ASN A 326 -19.84 -26.23 -1.93
N PHE A 327 -19.21 -25.42 -2.76
CA PHE A 327 -19.58 -24.02 -3.03
C PHE A 327 -19.81 -23.78 -4.51
N PRO A 328 -21.07 -23.78 -5.00
CA PRO A 328 -21.38 -23.66 -6.43
C PRO A 328 -20.88 -22.36 -7.10
N ASN A 329 -20.66 -21.31 -6.31
CA ASN A 329 -20.12 -20.03 -6.78
C ASN A 329 -18.59 -19.97 -6.74
N SER A 330 -17.94 -21.04 -6.33
CA SER A 330 -16.49 -21.13 -6.26
C SER A 330 -15.87 -21.01 -7.64
N LYS A 331 -14.80 -20.25 -7.72
CA LYS A 331 -14.04 -19.99 -8.95
C LYS A 331 -12.56 -19.75 -8.64
N PRO A 332 -11.68 -19.93 -9.63
CA PRO A 332 -10.30 -19.49 -9.50
C PRO A 332 -10.24 -17.99 -9.25
N VAL A 333 -9.38 -17.57 -8.33
CA VAL A 333 -9.24 -16.15 -7.93
C VAL A 333 -7.78 -15.75 -7.92
N VAL A 334 -7.54 -14.54 -8.43
CA VAL A 334 -6.33 -13.76 -8.22
C VAL A 334 -6.79 -12.44 -7.58
N LEU A 335 -6.32 -12.15 -6.38
CA LEU A 335 -6.54 -10.85 -5.76
C LEU A 335 -5.38 -9.93 -6.08
N ALA A 336 -5.66 -8.68 -6.37
CA ALA A 336 -4.64 -7.65 -6.52
C ALA A 336 -4.71 -6.69 -5.34
N PHE A 337 -3.56 -6.47 -4.72
CA PHE A 337 -3.36 -5.41 -3.73
C PHE A 337 -2.46 -4.36 -4.37
N ASN A 338 -2.92 -3.12 -4.34
CA ASN A 338 -2.22 -2.02 -4.96
C ASN A 338 -1.73 -1.09 -3.87
N ASP A 339 -0.45 -0.76 -3.92
CA ASP A 339 0.05 0.33 -3.11
C ASP A 339 -0.12 1.64 -3.86
N TRP A 340 -0.37 2.68 -3.14
CA TRP A 340 -0.59 4.01 -3.67
C TRP A 340 -0.04 5.08 -2.75
N LEU A 341 0.27 6.24 -3.32
CA LEU A 341 0.68 7.41 -2.57
C LEU A 341 -0.49 8.37 -2.46
N ALA A 342 -0.91 8.65 -1.23
CA ALA A 342 -2.02 9.52 -0.91
C ALA A 342 -1.55 10.84 -0.32
N VAL A 343 -2.30 11.90 -0.54
CA VAL A 343 -2.05 13.21 0.08
C VAL A 343 -2.89 13.34 1.34
N ALA A 344 -2.28 13.65 2.47
CA ALA A 344 -2.98 13.87 3.73
C ALA A 344 -3.83 15.15 3.70
N ASP A 345 -5.05 15.10 4.28
CA ASP A 345 -5.92 16.28 4.26
C ASP A 345 -5.38 17.44 5.10
N TYR A 346 -4.63 17.16 6.15
CA TYR A 346 -3.95 18.17 6.97
C TYR A 346 -2.76 18.84 6.26
N SER A 347 -2.27 18.29 5.13
CA SER A 347 -1.17 18.91 4.38
C SER A 347 -1.52 20.33 3.94
N LYS A 348 -0.58 21.24 4.15
CA LYS A 348 -0.65 22.64 3.68
C LYS A 348 -0.02 22.81 2.29
N HIS A 349 0.56 21.75 1.73
CA HIS A 349 1.34 21.72 0.51
C HIS A 349 0.74 20.77 -0.53
N LYS A 350 -0.61 20.75 -0.66
CA LYS A 350 -1.33 19.84 -1.56
C LYS A 350 -0.97 20.03 -3.04
N ASP A 351 -0.67 21.26 -3.42
CA ASP A 351 -0.17 21.65 -4.74
C ASP A 351 1.22 21.06 -5.02
N LEU A 352 2.16 21.26 -4.10
CA LEU A 352 3.51 20.68 -4.20
C LEU A 352 3.47 19.16 -4.16
N ALA A 353 2.62 18.57 -3.31
CA ALA A 353 2.41 17.13 -3.26
C ALA A 353 1.90 16.59 -4.60
N ALA A 354 0.94 17.27 -5.23
CA ALA A 354 0.44 16.90 -6.54
C ALA A 354 1.51 17.00 -7.63
N ASP A 355 2.32 18.04 -7.63
CA ASP A 355 3.37 18.23 -8.62
C ASP A 355 4.50 17.20 -8.44
N TRP A 356 4.85 16.84 -7.19
CA TRP A 356 5.77 15.74 -6.94
C TRP A 356 5.19 14.40 -7.43
N LEU A 357 3.91 14.14 -7.15
CA LEU A 357 3.24 12.93 -7.63
C LEU A 357 3.23 12.87 -9.16
N LYS A 358 2.93 13.95 -9.88
CA LYS A 358 2.98 13.98 -11.36
C LYS A 358 4.37 13.63 -11.88
N LEU A 359 5.43 14.14 -11.25
CA LEU A 359 6.81 13.84 -11.63
C LEU A 359 7.15 12.37 -11.32
N ALA A 360 6.90 11.91 -10.10
CA ALA A 360 7.22 10.56 -9.63
C ALA A 360 6.37 9.47 -10.30
N PHE A 361 5.26 9.85 -10.95
CA PHE A 361 4.34 8.96 -11.68
C PHE A 361 4.25 9.29 -13.17
N SER A 362 5.17 10.08 -13.72
CA SER A 362 5.37 10.15 -15.17
C SER A 362 5.59 8.75 -15.74
N LYS A 363 5.42 8.57 -17.04
CA LYS A 363 5.59 7.26 -17.68
C LYS A 363 6.96 6.64 -17.36
N GLU A 364 8.01 7.43 -17.52
CA GLU A 364 9.40 7.02 -17.29
C GLU A 364 9.63 6.67 -15.81
N ALA A 365 9.14 7.49 -14.90
CA ALA A 365 9.25 7.25 -13.48
C ALA A 365 8.45 6.02 -13.04
N ASN A 366 7.23 5.81 -13.55
CA ASN A 366 6.42 4.64 -13.23
C ASN A 366 7.07 3.34 -13.75
N ASN A 367 7.72 3.36 -14.91
CA ASN A 367 8.55 2.24 -15.36
C ASN A 367 9.66 1.95 -14.36
N ARG A 368 10.39 3.00 -13.92
CA ARG A 368 11.50 2.82 -12.98
C ARG A 368 11.06 2.29 -11.62
N TRP A 369 9.92 2.75 -11.08
CA TRP A 369 9.32 2.16 -9.89
C TRP A 369 9.18 0.64 -10.02
N ASN A 370 8.65 0.20 -11.14
CA ASN A 370 8.32 -1.22 -11.34
C ASN A 370 9.54 -2.07 -11.66
N GLU A 371 10.53 -1.51 -12.36
CA GLU A 371 11.83 -2.18 -12.57
C GLU A 371 12.56 -2.47 -11.26
N THR A 372 12.62 -1.47 -10.35
CA THR A 372 13.31 -1.63 -9.06
C THR A 372 12.59 -2.55 -8.10
N MET A 373 11.26 -2.71 -8.27
CA MET A 373 10.41 -3.52 -7.39
C MET A 373 9.99 -4.85 -8.01
N GLY A 374 10.10 -4.99 -9.33
CA GLY A 374 9.65 -6.19 -10.04
C GLY A 374 8.15 -6.42 -10.01
N LEU A 375 7.35 -5.35 -10.07
CA LEU A 375 5.89 -5.39 -9.98
C LEU A 375 5.24 -4.93 -11.28
N ILE A 376 3.92 -5.12 -11.41
CA ILE A 376 3.17 -4.70 -12.59
C ILE A 376 2.88 -3.21 -12.50
N PRO A 377 3.26 -2.40 -13.51
CA PRO A 377 2.96 -0.98 -13.54
C PRO A 377 1.47 -0.68 -13.35
N ALA A 378 1.15 0.38 -12.60
CA ALA A 378 -0.22 0.85 -12.50
C ALA A 378 -0.67 1.63 -13.74
N ARG A 379 0.26 2.16 -14.52
CA ARG A 379 -0.03 2.82 -15.80
C ARG A 379 -0.11 1.82 -16.94
N ASN A 380 -1.15 1.93 -17.77
CA ASN A 380 -1.38 1.06 -18.93
C ASN A 380 -0.40 1.32 -20.09
N ASP A 381 0.23 2.49 -20.12
CA ASP A 381 1.21 2.90 -21.13
C ASP A 381 2.67 2.66 -20.69
N SER A 382 2.89 2.11 -19.49
CA SER A 382 4.17 1.65 -18.98
C SER A 382 4.52 0.26 -19.55
N GLN A 383 5.82 -0.08 -19.58
CA GLN A 383 6.35 -1.34 -20.12
C GLN A 383 7.09 -2.13 -19.04
#